data_7752d5e627fcb0f814e55824c78c3947
#
_entry.id   7752d5e627fcb0f814e55824c78c3947
#
_cell.length_a   1.000
_cell.length_b   1.000
_cell.length_c   1.000
_cell.angle_alpha   90.00
_cell.angle_beta   90.00
_cell.angle_gamma   90.00
#
_symmetry.space_group_name_H-M   'P 1'
#
loop_
_entity.id
_entity.type
_entity.pdbx_description
1 polymer ?
#
loop_
_entity_poly.entity_id
_entity_poly.type
_entity_poly.pdbx_seq_one_letter_code
_entity_poly.pdbx_strand_id
1 'polypeptide(L)'
;MHDLSYFREHLDVFAEMAKRRNITLDLDGFRALDKERRELITENEHRKAQRNKASDEIARLKKVKQSAEAILAEMKQLSERIKQADERVGELDATQRELLLTIPNIPHSSVPTGHGPEDNTEVRRWGTAPKFDFQPKPHWEVGERAGILDLEAAARIAGARFAVYKGWGARLERALANFFLDVHTREHGYTEILPPFLVNTASLLAAGQLPKFAADLFKLQDTDFWLTPTSEVELHNLYRDATLSEEQLPILVAAWTSCFRSEAGAAGKDTRGILRQHQFQKVELFKFTHPQKSYDEHEALVRNAETILQKLGLHYRTVLLCSGDMGFASAKTYDLEVWLPSSNEFREISSCSNCEAFQARRAGIRFKPKVGGKSEFVHTLNGSGLAVGRTWIAVVENYQQADGSIVIPEVLRPYMGVERIPAGE
;
A
#
# COMPACT_ATOMS: atom_id res chain seq x y z
N MET A 1 -6.64 -8.84 2.76
CA MET A 1 -7.24 -9.66 3.85
C MET A 1 -7.30 -11.10 3.39
N HIS A 2 -7.13 -12.04 4.30
CA HIS A 2 -7.24 -13.46 3.97
C HIS A 2 -8.71 -13.90 3.86
N ASP A 3 -8.94 -14.97 3.11
CA ASP A 3 -10.23 -15.65 3.10
C ASP A 3 -10.46 -16.36 4.45
N LEU A 4 -11.65 -16.19 5.02
CA LEU A 4 -11.95 -16.73 6.35
C LEU A 4 -11.96 -18.27 6.37
N SER A 5 -12.47 -18.91 5.32
CA SER A 5 -12.47 -20.37 5.24
C SER A 5 -11.05 -20.90 5.13
N TYR A 6 -10.24 -20.29 4.26
CA TYR A 6 -8.83 -20.62 4.12
C TYR A 6 -8.05 -20.41 5.44
N PHE A 7 -8.28 -19.28 6.11
CA PHE A 7 -7.64 -19.00 7.40
C PHE A 7 -7.96 -20.06 8.45
N ARG A 8 -9.25 -20.43 8.55
CA ARG A 8 -9.75 -21.46 9.48
C ARG A 8 -9.14 -22.83 9.24
N GLU A 9 -9.00 -23.22 7.98
CA GLU A 9 -8.55 -24.55 7.58
C GLU A 9 -7.03 -24.71 7.60
N HIS A 10 -6.26 -23.59 7.56
CA HIS A 10 -4.80 -23.58 7.39
C HIS A 10 -4.09 -22.75 8.47
N LEU A 11 -4.49 -22.87 9.73
CA LEU A 11 -3.88 -22.13 10.84
C LEU A 11 -2.39 -22.42 11.01
N ASP A 12 -1.90 -23.58 10.60
CA ASP A 12 -0.51 -23.96 10.53
C ASP A 12 0.29 -23.08 9.54
N VAL A 13 -0.27 -22.79 8.37
CA VAL A 13 0.32 -21.87 7.38
C VAL A 13 0.47 -20.47 7.98
N PHE A 14 -0.53 -20.01 8.74
CA PHE A 14 -0.49 -18.70 9.40
C PHE A 14 0.46 -18.67 10.59
N ALA A 15 0.63 -19.78 11.31
CA ALA A 15 1.66 -19.90 12.35
C ALA A 15 3.07 -19.79 11.74
N GLU A 16 3.34 -20.48 10.64
CA GLU A 16 4.61 -20.38 9.93
C GLU A 16 4.82 -18.97 9.32
N MET A 17 3.80 -18.39 8.74
CA MET A 17 3.85 -17.00 8.26
C MET A 17 4.19 -16.02 9.37
N ALA A 18 3.56 -16.15 10.54
CA ALA A 18 3.82 -15.30 11.69
C ALA A 18 5.30 -15.40 12.14
N LYS A 19 5.84 -16.62 12.20
CA LYS A 19 7.25 -16.88 12.49
C LYS A 19 8.17 -16.22 11.45
N ARG A 20 7.90 -16.42 10.16
CA ARG A 20 8.70 -15.82 9.07
C ARG A 20 8.65 -14.29 9.07
N ARG A 21 7.54 -13.68 9.46
CA ARG A 21 7.36 -12.22 9.53
C ARG A 21 7.73 -11.60 10.87
N ASN A 22 8.24 -12.38 11.83
CA ASN A 22 8.57 -11.94 13.19
C ASN A 22 7.41 -11.25 13.91
N ILE A 23 6.19 -11.78 13.78
CA ILE A 23 4.99 -11.29 14.44
C ILE A 23 4.34 -12.36 15.31
N THR A 24 3.54 -11.93 16.26
CA THR A 24 2.71 -12.83 17.07
C THR A 24 1.28 -12.80 16.60
N LEU A 25 0.67 -13.97 16.41
CA LEU A 25 -0.76 -14.12 16.12
C LEU A 25 -1.41 -14.94 17.25
N ASP A 26 -2.54 -14.46 17.75
CA ASP A 26 -3.37 -15.19 18.70
C ASP A 26 -4.29 -16.17 17.96
N LEU A 27 -3.72 -17.29 17.52
CA LEU A 27 -4.46 -18.34 16.81
C LEU A 27 -5.41 -19.11 17.73
N ASP A 28 -5.11 -19.22 19.03
CA ASP A 28 -5.98 -19.92 19.98
C ASP A 28 -7.18 -19.04 20.34
N GLY A 29 -7.00 -17.74 20.52
CA GLY A 29 -8.11 -16.79 20.64
C GLY A 29 -9.01 -16.80 19.41
N PHE A 30 -8.45 -16.89 18.21
CA PHE A 30 -9.25 -17.05 17.01
C PHE A 30 -10.05 -18.36 16.99
N ARG A 31 -9.44 -19.50 17.39
CA ARG A 31 -10.14 -20.79 17.47
C ARG A 31 -11.32 -20.74 18.45
N ALA A 32 -11.13 -20.11 19.61
CA ALA A 32 -12.18 -19.95 20.61
C ALA A 32 -13.33 -19.09 20.07
N LEU A 33 -13.02 -17.96 19.45
CA LEU A 33 -13.97 -17.04 18.83
C LEU A 33 -14.78 -17.73 17.70
N ASP A 34 -14.11 -18.45 16.80
CA ASP A 34 -14.75 -19.14 15.69
C ASP A 34 -15.64 -20.30 16.17
N LYS A 35 -15.22 -21.01 17.21
CA LYS A 35 -16.00 -22.08 17.84
C LYS A 35 -17.29 -21.52 18.46
N GLU A 36 -17.19 -20.50 19.32
CA GLU A 36 -18.34 -19.83 19.93
C GLU A 36 -19.35 -19.37 18.86
N ARG A 37 -18.86 -18.70 17.84
CA ARG A 37 -19.67 -18.21 16.72
C ARG A 37 -20.43 -19.34 16.02
N ARG A 38 -19.76 -20.44 15.69
CA ARG A 38 -20.37 -21.58 14.98
C ARG A 38 -21.39 -22.31 15.83
N GLU A 39 -21.09 -22.51 17.10
CA GLU A 39 -22.02 -23.14 18.05
C GLU A 39 -23.28 -22.28 18.19
N LEU A 40 -23.12 -20.97 18.35
CA LEU A 40 -24.24 -20.04 18.49
C LEU A 40 -25.10 -19.96 17.22
N ILE A 41 -24.51 -19.98 16.03
CA ILE A 41 -25.24 -20.04 14.75
C ILE A 41 -26.06 -21.32 14.68
N THR A 42 -25.45 -22.48 14.97
CA THR A 42 -26.14 -23.77 14.92
C THR A 42 -27.32 -23.81 15.89
N GLU A 43 -27.11 -23.35 17.11
CA GLU A 43 -28.17 -23.30 18.13
C GLU A 43 -29.31 -22.34 17.70
N ASN A 44 -28.94 -21.19 17.13
CA ASN A 44 -29.93 -20.20 16.71
C ASN A 44 -30.76 -20.68 15.50
N GLU A 45 -30.16 -21.44 14.58
CA GLU A 45 -30.91 -22.11 13.49
C GLU A 45 -31.94 -23.13 14.05
N HIS A 46 -31.59 -23.88 15.08
CA HIS A 46 -32.56 -24.76 15.78
C HIS A 46 -33.71 -23.95 16.40
N ARG A 47 -33.39 -22.83 17.05
CA ARG A 47 -34.40 -21.92 17.64
C ARG A 47 -35.31 -21.32 16.55
N LYS A 48 -34.78 -20.89 15.43
CA LYS A 48 -35.55 -20.40 14.28
C LYS A 48 -36.48 -21.49 13.71
N ALA A 49 -35.99 -22.73 13.61
CA ALA A 49 -36.83 -23.87 13.19
C ALA A 49 -37.95 -24.17 14.18
N GLN A 50 -37.69 -24.11 15.49
CA GLN A 50 -38.72 -24.27 16.54
C GLN A 50 -39.79 -23.18 16.45
N ARG A 51 -39.37 -21.90 16.27
CA ARG A 51 -40.27 -20.76 16.09
C ARG A 51 -41.20 -20.98 14.89
N ASN A 52 -40.68 -21.45 13.76
CA ASN A 52 -41.47 -21.69 12.56
C ASN A 52 -42.51 -22.79 12.82
N LYS A 53 -42.16 -23.91 13.44
CA LYS A 53 -43.07 -24.96 13.84
C LYS A 53 -44.16 -24.45 14.80
N ALA A 54 -43.81 -23.68 15.79
CA ALA A 54 -44.77 -23.07 16.72
C ALA A 54 -45.71 -22.08 16.02
N SER A 55 -45.24 -21.35 15.01
CA SER A 55 -46.11 -20.50 14.19
C SER A 55 -47.15 -21.27 13.42
N ASP A 56 -46.76 -22.41 12.81
CA ASP A 56 -47.67 -23.29 12.08
C ASP A 56 -48.72 -23.89 13.02
N GLU A 57 -48.33 -24.29 14.23
CA GLU A 57 -49.25 -24.85 15.23
C GLU A 57 -50.23 -23.79 15.73
N ILE A 58 -49.80 -22.55 15.99
CA ILE A 58 -50.69 -21.43 16.33
C ILE A 58 -51.72 -21.22 15.22
N ALA A 59 -51.27 -21.24 13.94
CA ALA A 59 -52.19 -21.10 12.81
C ALA A 59 -53.23 -22.25 12.75
N ARG A 60 -52.82 -23.46 13.08
CA ARG A 60 -53.69 -24.64 13.18
C ARG A 60 -54.72 -24.49 14.30
N LEU A 61 -54.28 -24.14 15.52
CA LEU A 61 -55.15 -23.97 16.68
C LEU A 61 -56.20 -22.86 16.49
N LYS A 62 -55.78 -21.74 15.88
CA LYS A 62 -56.69 -20.63 15.54
C LYS A 62 -57.81 -21.07 14.57
N LYS A 63 -57.48 -21.90 13.57
CA LYS A 63 -58.48 -22.44 12.63
C LYS A 63 -59.54 -23.29 13.31
N VAL A 64 -59.17 -24.04 14.35
CA VAL A 64 -60.10 -24.90 15.12
C VAL A 64 -60.63 -24.19 16.38
N LYS A 65 -60.44 -22.87 16.52
CA LYS A 65 -60.88 -22.01 17.65
C LYS A 65 -60.40 -22.52 19.03
N GLN A 66 -59.23 -23.12 19.11
CA GLN A 66 -58.57 -23.53 20.35
C GLN A 66 -57.62 -22.41 20.85
N SER A 67 -57.39 -22.36 22.17
CA SER A 67 -56.47 -21.40 22.75
C SER A 67 -55.01 -21.73 22.37
N ALA A 68 -54.25 -20.69 22.00
CA ALA A 68 -52.83 -20.79 21.67
C ALA A 68 -51.97 -19.98 22.63
N GLU A 69 -52.50 -19.54 23.79
CA GLU A 69 -51.85 -18.62 24.72
C GLU A 69 -50.49 -19.14 25.24
N ALA A 70 -50.42 -20.40 25.60
CA ALA A 70 -49.16 -21.00 26.07
C ALA A 70 -48.06 -20.96 25.00
N ILE A 71 -48.41 -21.37 23.76
CA ILE A 71 -47.47 -21.38 22.63
C ILE A 71 -47.07 -19.94 22.27
N LEU A 72 -47.95 -18.97 22.38
CA LEU A 72 -47.66 -17.55 22.16
C LEU A 72 -46.67 -17.02 23.22
N ALA A 73 -46.80 -17.39 24.48
CA ALA A 73 -45.84 -17.01 25.54
C ALA A 73 -44.47 -17.64 25.31
N GLU A 74 -44.40 -18.91 24.93
CA GLU A 74 -43.15 -19.58 24.57
C GLU A 74 -42.49 -18.95 23.34
N MET A 75 -43.26 -18.61 22.31
CA MET A 75 -42.77 -17.93 21.12
C MET A 75 -42.20 -16.56 21.41
N LYS A 76 -42.76 -15.80 22.37
CA LYS A 76 -42.21 -14.52 22.77
C LYS A 76 -40.82 -14.69 23.40
N GLN A 77 -40.66 -15.66 24.31
CA GLN A 77 -39.34 -15.93 24.90
C GLN A 77 -38.33 -16.44 23.87
N LEU A 78 -38.79 -17.34 22.96
CA LEU A 78 -37.92 -17.87 21.89
C LEU A 78 -37.48 -16.78 20.92
N SER A 79 -38.38 -15.85 20.56
CA SER A 79 -38.04 -14.70 19.71
C SER A 79 -37.02 -13.77 20.35
N GLU A 80 -37.11 -13.54 21.66
CA GLU A 80 -36.12 -12.76 22.37
C GLU A 80 -34.73 -13.42 22.39
N ARG A 81 -34.68 -14.73 22.65
CA ARG A 81 -33.44 -15.52 22.58
C ARG A 81 -32.81 -15.53 21.19
N ILE A 82 -33.64 -15.60 20.13
CA ILE A 82 -33.17 -15.53 18.72
C ILE A 82 -32.55 -14.16 18.48
N LYS A 83 -33.18 -13.07 18.92
CA LYS A 83 -32.68 -11.71 18.75
C LYS A 83 -31.31 -11.53 19.46
N GLN A 84 -31.21 -11.94 20.72
CA GLN A 84 -29.95 -11.88 21.48
C GLN A 84 -28.82 -12.70 20.82
N ALA A 85 -29.17 -13.89 20.28
CA ALA A 85 -28.21 -14.71 19.56
C ALA A 85 -27.77 -14.06 18.24
N ASP A 86 -28.69 -13.46 17.47
CA ASP A 86 -28.35 -12.74 16.23
C ASP A 86 -27.46 -11.52 16.52
N GLU A 87 -27.74 -10.75 17.59
CA GLU A 87 -26.89 -9.64 18.04
C GLU A 87 -25.49 -10.13 18.41
N ARG A 88 -25.39 -11.20 19.20
CA ARG A 88 -24.09 -11.78 19.61
C ARG A 88 -23.29 -12.32 18.42
N VAL A 89 -23.94 -12.97 17.45
CA VAL A 89 -23.28 -13.41 16.21
C VAL A 89 -22.74 -12.21 15.46
N GLY A 90 -23.49 -11.09 15.39
CA GLY A 90 -23.01 -9.86 14.77
C GLY A 90 -21.76 -9.28 15.43
N GLU A 91 -21.68 -9.29 16.78
CA GLU A 91 -20.48 -8.88 17.52
C GLU A 91 -19.27 -9.78 17.21
N LEU A 92 -19.48 -11.11 17.21
CA LEU A 92 -18.44 -12.08 16.91
C LEU A 92 -17.93 -11.95 15.47
N ASP A 93 -18.83 -11.69 14.51
CA ASP A 93 -18.49 -11.42 13.09
C ASP A 93 -17.61 -10.16 12.97
N ALA A 94 -17.97 -9.08 13.68
CA ALA A 94 -17.20 -7.85 13.68
C ALA A 94 -15.79 -8.07 14.26
N THR A 95 -15.70 -8.72 15.42
CA THR A 95 -14.42 -9.04 16.08
C THR A 95 -13.54 -9.92 15.19
N GLN A 96 -14.12 -10.94 14.55
CA GLN A 96 -13.40 -11.81 13.64
C GLN A 96 -12.89 -11.06 12.40
N ARG A 97 -13.68 -10.14 11.86
CA ARG A 97 -13.28 -9.27 10.75
C ARG A 97 -12.14 -8.34 11.14
N GLU A 98 -12.24 -7.69 12.30
CA GLU A 98 -11.18 -6.83 12.82
C GLU A 98 -9.86 -7.58 12.96
N LEU A 99 -9.88 -8.78 13.54
CA LEU A 99 -8.72 -9.65 13.65
C LEU A 99 -8.11 -9.94 12.27
N LEU A 100 -8.91 -10.38 11.30
CA LEU A 100 -8.43 -10.68 9.94
C LEU A 100 -7.84 -9.45 9.24
N LEU A 101 -8.31 -8.24 9.57
CA LEU A 101 -7.76 -6.99 9.03
C LEU A 101 -6.36 -6.66 9.56
N THR A 102 -5.94 -7.24 10.69
CA THR A 102 -4.60 -7.02 11.27
C THR A 102 -3.56 -8.07 10.86
N ILE A 103 -3.97 -9.15 10.19
CA ILE A 103 -3.07 -10.21 9.74
C ILE A 103 -2.41 -9.81 8.42
N PRO A 104 -1.06 -9.75 8.33
CA PRO A 104 -0.36 -9.41 7.09
C PRO A 104 -0.47 -10.51 6.04
N ASN A 105 -0.08 -10.19 4.80
CA ASN A 105 -0.07 -11.16 3.72
C ASN A 105 1.00 -12.26 3.92
N ILE A 106 0.76 -13.42 3.34
CA ILE A 106 1.69 -14.56 3.39
C ILE A 106 2.85 -14.29 2.43
N PRO A 107 4.13 -14.41 2.88
CA PRO A 107 5.27 -14.29 1.99
C PRO A 107 5.29 -15.41 0.95
N HIS A 108 5.49 -15.06 -0.33
CA HIS A 108 5.69 -16.03 -1.40
C HIS A 108 6.88 -16.94 -1.08
N SER A 109 6.88 -18.17 -1.61
CA SER A 109 7.91 -19.19 -1.34
C SER A 109 9.34 -18.77 -1.74
N SER A 110 9.47 -17.88 -2.74
CA SER A 110 10.77 -17.34 -3.19
C SER A 110 11.33 -16.22 -2.31
N VAL A 111 10.59 -15.75 -1.30
CA VAL A 111 11.04 -14.68 -0.40
C VAL A 111 11.97 -15.28 0.66
N PRO A 112 13.19 -14.75 0.85
CA PRO A 112 14.09 -15.21 1.90
C PRO A 112 13.50 -14.95 3.29
N THR A 113 13.76 -15.85 4.22
CA THR A 113 13.42 -15.62 5.63
C THR A 113 14.48 -14.72 6.25
N GLY A 114 14.07 -13.71 7.01
CA GLY A 114 14.97 -12.76 7.66
C GLY A 114 14.22 -11.86 8.64
N HIS A 115 14.95 -11.03 9.38
CA HIS A 115 14.44 -10.19 10.44
C HIS A 115 14.31 -8.72 10.04
N GLY A 116 15.20 -8.22 9.19
CA GLY A 116 15.29 -6.81 8.82
C GLY A 116 16.09 -6.54 7.55
N PRO A 117 16.40 -5.27 7.26
CA PRO A 117 17.08 -4.86 6.03
C PRO A 117 18.43 -5.55 5.78
N GLU A 118 19.12 -5.97 6.84
CA GLU A 118 20.41 -6.69 6.78
C GLU A 118 20.29 -8.07 6.13
N ASP A 119 19.11 -8.67 6.13
CA ASP A 119 18.81 -9.97 5.56
C ASP A 119 18.24 -9.87 4.12
N ASN A 120 18.11 -8.68 3.59
CA ASN A 120 17.67 -8.45 2.21
C ASN A 120 18.75 -8.93 1.22
N THR A 121 18.30 -9.41 0.07
CA THR A 121 19.21 -9.97 -0.95
C THR A 121 19.35 -9.05 -2.14
N GLU A 122 20.58 -8.55 -2.42
CA GLU A 122 20.84 -7.83 -3.65
C GLU A 122 20.70 -8.79 -4.85
N VAL A 123 19.83 -8.46 -5.79
CA VAL A 123 19.54 -9.29 -6.97
C VAL A 123 20.06 -8.70 -8.26
N ARG A 124 20.20 -7.37 -8.34
CA ARG A 124 20.72 -6.64 -9.51
C ARG A 124 21.42 -5.38 -9.07
N ARG A 125 22.38 -4.93 -9.89
CA ARG A 125 23.05 -3.64 -9.76
C ARG A 125 23.28 -3.05 -11.15
N TRP A 126 23.15 -1.75 -11.29
CA TRP A 126 23.37 -1.05 -12.53
C TRP A 126 24.19 0.23 -12.35
N GLY A 127 25.02 0.54 -13.36
CA GLY A 127 25.87 1.72 -13.38
C GLY A 127 27.08 1.61 -12.42
N THR A 128 27.74 2.74 -12.23
CA THR A 128 28.87 2.89 -11.30
C THR A 128 28.73 4.19 -10.54
N ALA A 129 29.13 4.21 -9.29
CA ALA A 129 29.16 5.42 -8.48
C ALA A 129 30.05 6.47 -9.15
N PRO A 130 29.60 7.75 -9.23
CA PRO A 130 30.41 8.81 -9.79
C PRO A 130 31.68 9.02 -8.95
N LYS A 131 32.77 9.37 -9.62
CA LYS A 131 34.04 9.74 -8.98
C LYS A 131 34.15 11.26 -8.95
N PHE A 132 34.41 11.79 -7.76
CA PHE A 132 34.64 13.22 -7.54
C PHE A 132 36.09 13.46 -7.18
N ASP A 133 36.64 14.54 -7.65
CA ASP A 133 37.96 15.07 -7.23
C ASP A 133 37.85 16.03 -6.04
N PHE A 134 36.63 16.14 -5.49
CA PHE A 134 36.28 16.94 -4.31
C PHE A 134 35.39 16.11 -3.37
N GLN A 135 35.20 16.59 -2.13
CA GLN A 135 34.26 15.96 -1.18
C GLN A 135 32.84 16.30 -1.56
N PRO A 136 32.02 15.30 -2.02
CA PRO A 136 30.64 15.55 -2.36
C PRO A 136 29.84 16.00 -1.12
N LYS A 137 28.99 17.00 -1.32
CA LYS A 137 28.14 17.57 -0.28
C LYS A 137 26.77 16.97 -0.29
N PRO A 138 26.10 16.88 0.87
CA PRO A 138 24.73 16.43 0.92
C PRO A 138 23.78 17.44 0.26
N HIS A 139 22.68 16.93 -0.27
CA HIS A 139 21.70 17.69 -1.05
C HIS A 139 21.19 18.97 -0.37
N TRP A 140 21.08 18.99 0.94
CA TRP A 140 20.66 20.21 1.66
C TRP A 140 21.72 21.31 1.60
N GLU A 141 23.00 20.99 1.75
CA GLU A 141 24.09 21.98 1.61
C GLU A 141 24.19 22.50 0.17
N VAL A 142 24.12 21.59 -0.82
CA VAL A 142 24.13 21.98 -2.25
C VAL A 142 22.91 22.82 -2.59
N GLY A 143 21.72 22.37 -2.17
CA GLY A 143 20.44 23.02 -2.48
C GLY A 143 20.27 24.38 -1.83
N GLU A 144 20.69 24.55 -0.57
CA GLU A 144 20.63 25.83 0.13
C GLU A 144 21.67 26.82 -0.48
N ARG A 145 22.89 26.35 -0.73
CA ARG A 145 23.94 27.19 -1.38
C ARG A 145 23.51 27.63 -2.77
N ALA A 146 22.92 26.78 -3.58
CA ALA A 146 22.44 27.14 -4.91
C ALA A 146 21.10 27.92 -4.88
N GLY A 147 20.55 28.21 -3.71
CA GLY A 147 19.27 28.92 -3.54
C GLY A 147 18.06 28.18 -4.07
N ILE A 148 18.13 26.87 -4.24
CA ILE A 148 17.07 26.03 -4.81
C ILE A 148 16.26 25.23 -3.78
N LEU A 149 16.71 25.22 -2.52
CA LEU A 149 16.05 24.60 -1.37
C LEU A 149 16.07 25.59 -0.19
N ASP A 150 14.96 25.68 0.56
CA ASP A 150 14.82 26.58 1.71
C ASP A 150 14.10 25.86 2.85
N LEU A 151 14.88 25.17 3.68
CA LEU A 151 14.34 24.41 4.82
C LEU A 151 13.88 25.30 5.96
N GLU A 152 14.49 26.49 6.12
CA GLU A 152 14.10 27.46 7.14
C GLU A 152 12.73 28.08 6.83
N ALA A 153 12.48 28.44 5.56
CA ALA A 153 11.15 28.89 5.15
C ALA A 153 10.09 27.79 5.35
N ALA A 154 10.43 26.55 5.04
CA ALA A 154 9.52 25.42 5.27
C ALA A 154 9.18 25.25 6.76
N ALA A 155 10.19 25.38 7.63
CA ALA A 155 9.99 25.31 9.08
C ALA A 155 9.08 26.43 9.61
N ARG A 156 9.18 27.64 9.05
CA ARG A 156 8.27 28.76 9.39
C ARG A 156 6.83 28.51 8.95
N ILE A 157 6.64 27.84 7.81
CA ILE A 157 5.31 27.57 7.23
C ILE A 157 4.61 26.42 7.96
N ALA A 158 5.32 25.30 8.17
CA ALA A 158 4.67 24.03 8.57
C ALA A 158 5.46 23.23 9.63
N GLY A 159 6.64 23.69 10.04
CA GLY A 159 7.48 22.95 10.97
C GLY A 159 8.57 22.11 10.31
N ALA A 160 9.14 21.19 11.08
CA ALA A 160 10.17 20.27 10.60
C ALA A 160 9.61 19.25 9.58
N ARG A 161 10.52 18.64 8.78
CA ARG A 161 10.18 17.62 7.78
C ARG A 161 9.27 18.11 6.64
N PHE A 162 9.30 19.40 6.35
CA PHE A 162 8.76 20.01 5.13
C PHE A 162 9.90 20.65 4.33
N ALA A 163 9.67 20.88 3.05
CA ALA A 163 10.60 21.51 2.15
C ALA A 163 9.94 22.63 1.34
N VAL A 164 10.67 23.69 1.10
CA VAL A 164 10.35 24.71 0.10
C VAL A 164 11.40 24.63 -1.00
N TYR A 165 10.99 24.20 -2.18
CA TYR A 165 11.81 24.25 -3.38
C TYR A 165 11.64 25.63 -4.04
N LYS A 166 12.74 26.24 -4.52
CA LYS A 166 12.75 27.59 -5.11
C LYS A 166 13.33 27.56 -6.51
N GLY A 167 12.84 28.39 -7.40
CA GLY A 167 13.41 28.61 -8.73
C GLY A 167 13.71 27.28 -9.48
N TRP A 168 14.96 27.02 -9.75
CA TRP A 168 15.40 25.80 -10.43
C TRP A 168 15.12 24.52 -9.65
N GLY A 169 15.09 24.57 -8.32
CA GLY A 169 14.74 23.43 -7.49
C GLY A 169 13.28 23.01 -7.65
N ALA A 170 12.36 23.97 -7.65
CA ALA A 170 10.94 23.71 -7.91
C ALA A 170 10.70 23.25 -9.36
N ARG A 171 11.48 23.81 -10.32
CA ARG A 171 11.41 23.35 -11.71
C ARG A 171 11.94 21.93 -11.86
N LEU A 172 13.01 21.56 -11.15
CA LEU A 172 13.54 20.19 -11.17
C LEU A 172 12.53 19.17 -10.60
N GLU A 173 11.86 19.50 -9.49
CA GLU A 173 10.83 18.65 -8.89
C GLU A 173 9.72 18.35 -9.90
N ARG A 174 9.19 19.39 -10.56
CA ARG A 174 8.16 19.24 -11.61
C ARG A 174 8.71 18.53 -12.86
N ALA A 175 9.95 18.80 -13.26
CA ALA A 175 10.57 18.16 -14.43
C ALA A 175 10.72 16.65 -14.22
N LEU A 176 11.11 16.21 -13.02
CA LEU A 176 11.21 14.81 -12.66
C LEU A 176 9.84 14.12 -12.74
N ALA A 177 8.82 14.71 -12.11
CA ALA A 177 7.47 14.13 -12.13
C ALA A 177 6.90 14.00 -13.56
N ASN A 178 7.04 15.04 -14.39
CA ASN A 178 6.60 15.02 -15.77
C ASN A 178 7.39 13.97 -16.60
N PHE A 179 8.70 13.90 -16.42
CA PHE A 179 9.54 12.91 -17.08
C PHE A 179 9.12 11.48 -16.72
N PHE A 180 8.85 11.20 -15.44
CA PHE A 180 8.40 9.87 -14.99
C PHE A 180 7.06 9.49 -15.65
N LEU A 181 6.07 10.39 -15.61
CA LEU A 181 4.78 10.17 -16.23
C LEU A 181 4.90 9.95 -17.74
N ASP A 182 5.69 10.78 -18.44
CA ASP A 182 5.89 10.64 -19.87
C ASP A 182 6.49 9.28 -20.25
N VAL A 183 7.49 8.80 -19.52
CA VAL A 183 8.09 7.48 -19.76
C VAL A 183 7.06 6.37 -19.48
N HIS A 184 6.38 6.43 -18.33
CA HIS A 184 5.45 5.36 -17.98
C HIS A 184 4.23 5.30 -18.89
N THR A 185 3.71 6.44 -19.34
CA THR A 185 2.54 6.48 -20.21
C THR A 185 2.88 6.18 -21.68
N ARG A 186 4.02 6.68 -22.19
CA ARG A 186 4.38 6.55 -23.59
C ARG A 186 5.16 5.28 -23.92
N GLU A 187 6.01 4.82 -22.98
CA GLU A 187 6.89 3.67 -23.24
C GLU A 187 6.43 2.39 -22.55
N HIS A 188 5.81 2.50 -21.36
CA HIS A 188 5.43 1.36 -20.55
C HIS A 188 3.94 1.01 -20.59
N GLY A 189 3.11 1.81 -21.30
CA GLY A 189 1.71 1.53 -21.54
C GLY A 189 0.78 1.79 -20.37
N TYR A 190 1.19 2.59 -19.37
CA TYR A 190 0.31 2.98 -18.27
C TYR A 190 -0.66 4.08 -18.70
N THR A 191 -1.88 4.01 -18.19
CA THR A 191 -2.84 5.11 -18.29
C THR A 191 -2.63 6.07 -17.12
N GLU A 192 -2.43 7.35 -17.42
CA GLU A 192 -2.32 8.38 -16.39
C GLU A 192 -3.69 8.66 -15.75
N ILE A 193 -3.71 8.72 -14.43
CA ILE A 193 -4.87 9.05 -13.62
C ILE A 193 -4.53 10.26 -12.73
N LEU A 194 -5.43 11.24 -12.69
CA LEU A 194 -5.38 12.35 -11.72
C LEU A 194 -6.49 12.16 -10.69
N PRO A 195 -6.20 11.53 -9.55
CA PRO A 195 -7.19 11.21 -8.53
C PRO A 195 -7.33 12.35 -7.49
N PRO A 196 -8.37 12.36 -6.66
CA PRO A 196 -8.44 13.22 -5.47
C PRO A 196 -7.39 12.82 -4.44
N PHE A 197 -6.81 13.77 -3.70
CA PHE A 197 -5.83 13.53 -2.63
C PHE A 197 -6.46 13.37 -1.24
N LEU A 198 -7.75 13.62 -1.13
CA LEU A 198 -8.57 13.31 0.03
C LEU A 198 -9.30 11.99 -0.22
N VAL A 199 -9.05 11.03 0.65
CA VAL A 199 -9.63 9.68 0.56
C VAL A 199 -10.49 9.39 1.79
N ASN A 200 -11.49 8.51 1.66
CA ASN A 200 -12.32 8.09 2.78
C ASN A 200 -11.74 6.87 3.51
N THR A 201 -12.26 6.60 4.71
CA THR A 201 -11.86 5.45 5.54
C THR A 201 -12.00 4.12 4.80
N ALA A 202 -13.07 3.95 4.01
CA ALA A 202 -13.30 2.73 3.25
C ALA A 202 -12.19 2.47 2.21
N SER A 203 -11.66 3.52 1.56
CA SER A 203 -10.57 3.41 0.61
C SER A 203 -9.25 2.99 1.28
N LEU A 204 -8.95 3.53 2.45
CA LEU A 204 -7.79 3.16 3.23
C LEU A 204 -7.87 1.73 3.78
N LEU A 205 -9.06 1.28 4.21
CA LEU A 205 -9.30 -0.11 4.61
C LEU A 205 -9.11 -1.06 3.44
N ALA A 206 -9.65 -0.72 2.27
CA ALA A 206 -9.54 -1.53 1.06
C ALA A 206 -8.08 -1.70 0.61
N ALA A 207 -7.28 -0.64 0.59
CA ALA A 207 -5.87 -0.68 0.22
C ALA A 207 -4.97 -1.33 1.29
N GLY A 208 -5.47 -1.55 2.51
CA GLY A 208 -4.70 -2.17 3.60
C GLY A 208 -3.88 -1.18 4.46
N GLN A 209 -4.14 0.13 4.33
CA GLN A 209 -3.52 1.14 5.15
C GLN A 209 -4.11 1.14 6.57
N LEU A 210 -5.43 1.00 6.67
CA LEU A 210 -6.13 0.84 7.94
C LEU A 210 -6.44 -0.66 8.22
N PRO A 211 -6.50 -1.04 9.52
CA PRO A 211 -6.25 -0.23 10.72
C PRO A 211 -4.76 -0.06 11.05
N LYS A 212 -3.86 -0.83 10.42
CA LYS A 212 -2.45 -1.01 10.81
C LYS A 212 -1.65 0.31 10.92
N PHE A 213 -1.81 1.21 9.97
CA PHE A 213 -1.00 2.44 9.87
C PHE A 213 -1.74 3.70 10.29
N ALA A 214 -2.81 3.58 11.09
CA ALA A 214 -3.61 4.74 11.52
C ALA A 214 -2.79 5.87 12.15
N ALA A 215 -1.73 5.54 12.91
CA ALA A 215 -0.84 6.52 13.53
C ALA A 215 0.04 7.29 12.53
N ASP A 216 0.27 6.73 11.34
CA ASP A 216 1.07 7.34 10.27
C ASP A 216 0.24 8.20 9.30
N LEU A 217 -1.08 8.28 9.50
CA LEU A 217 -1.99 8.98 8.61
C LEU A 217 -2.48 10.30 9.21
N PHE A 218 -2.73 11.28 8.35
CA PHE A 218 -3.40 12.54 8.72
C PHE A 218 -4.90 12.43 8.46
N LYS A 219 -5.70 12.42 9.53
CA LYS A 219 -7.16 12.47 9.47
C LYS A 219 -7.65 13.91 9.61
N LEU A 220 -8.63 14.31 8.78
CA LEU A 220 -9.31 15.60 8.92
C LEU A 220 -10.35 15.50 10.02
N GLN A 221 -10.34 16.50 10.91
CA GLN A 221 -11.27 16.56 12.04
C GLN A 221 -12.71 16.64 11.54
N ASP A 222 -13.63 15.98 12.24
CA ASP A 222 -15.08 16.01 12.02
C ASP A 222 -15.53 15.57 10.60
N THR A 223 -14.69 14.80 9.92
CA THR A 223 -14.98 14.25 8.58
C THR A 223 -14.59 12.77 8.48
N ASP A 224 -15.02 12.11 7.38
CA ASP A 224 -14.49 10.78 6.98
C ASP A 224 -13.31 10.91 6.01
N PHE A 225 -12.66 12.08 5.92
CA PHE A 225 -11.55 12.30 5.01
C PHE A 225 -10.19 12.18 5.69
N TRP A 226 -9.22 11.70 4.90
CA TRP A 226 -7.83 11.56 5.24
C TRP A 226 -6.98 12.09 4.09
N LEU A 227 -5.81 12.65 4.40
CA LEU A 227 -4.80 12.92 3.37
C LEU A 227 -4.18 11.60 2.93
N THR A 228 -4.07 11.40 1.62
CA THR A 228 -3.52 10.15 1.08
C THR A 228 -2.03 9.96 1.42
N PRO A 229 -1.61 8.78 1.89
CA PRO A 229 -0.19 8.49 2.13
C PRO A 229 0.55 8.03 0.86
N THR A 230 -0.19 7.65 -0.17
CA THR A 230 0.28 7.12 -1.46
C THR A 230 -0.89 6.99 -2.41
N SER A 231 -0.70 7.31 -3.69
CA SER A 231 -1.74 7.12 -4.70
C SER A 231 -2.11 5.65 -4.98
N GLU A 232 -1.37 4.70 -4.42
CA GLU A 232 -1.83 3.31 -4.33
C GLU A 232 -3.26 3.20 -3.81
N VAL A 233 -3.64 4.03 -2.82
CA VAL A 233 -4.98 4.03 -2.22
C VAL A 233 -6.02 4.37 -3.27
N GLU A 234 -5.83 5.44 -4.01
CA GLU A 234 -6.76 5.91 -5.03
C GLU A 234 -6.81 4.95 -6.21
N LEU A 235 -5.65 4.57 -6.75
CA LEU A 235 -5.56 3.70 -7.91
C LEU A 235 -6.18 2.33 -7.65
N HIS A 236 -5.94 1.76 -6.47
CA HIS A 236 -6.55 0.51 -6.04
C HIS A 236 -8.09 0.60 -6.01
N ASN A 237 -8.64 1.72 -5.53
CA ASN A 237 -10.08 1.90 -5.35
C ASN A 237 -10.84 2.26 -6.64
N LEU A 238 -10.17 2.48 -7.79
CA LEU A 238 -10.83 2.71 -9.07
C LEU A 238 -11.83 1.60 -9.44
N TYR A 239 -11.54 0.38 -9.00
CA TYR A 239 -12.36 -0.80 -9.32
C TYR A 239 -12.93 -1.48 -8.07
N ARG A 240 -13.05 -0.76 -6.93
CA ARG A 240 -13.66 -1.31 -5.71
C ARG A 240 -15.06 -1.82 -5.99
N ASP A 241 -15.36 -3.05 -5.52
CA ASP A 241 -16.62 -3.78 -5.71
C ASP A 241 -16.95 -4.10 -7.18
N ALA A 242 -15.97 -4.01 -8.08
CA ALA A 242 -16.14 -4.31 -9.50
C ALA A 242 -15.82 -5.77 -9.84
N THR A 243 -16.50 -6.27 -10.87
CA THR A 243 -16.13 -7.51 -11.56
C THR A 243 -15.71 -7.17 -12.98
N LEU A 244 -14.43 -7.32 -13.25
CA LEU A 244 -13.80 -7.05 -14.55
C LEU A 244 -14.01 -8.24 -15.50
N SER A 245 -13.81 -8.05 -16.81
CA SER A 245 -13.62 -9.18 -17.72
C SER A 245 -12.14 -9.58 -17.75
N GLU A 246 -11.85 -10.86 -17.95
CA GLU A 246 -10.48 -11.36 -18.08
C GLU A 246 -9.70 -10.63 -19.21
N GLU A 247 -10.40 -10.24 -20.27
CA GLU A 247 -9.83 -9.54 -21.42
C GLU A 247 -9.32 -8.14 -21.10
N GLN A 248 -9.80 -7.52 -20.03
CA GLN A 248 -9.32 -6.21 -19.57
C GLN A 248 -7.96 -6.30 -18.86
N LEU A 249 -7.55 -7.50 -18.44
CA LEU A 249 -6.32 -7.69 -17.68
C LEU A 249 -5.10 -7.94 -18.59
N PRO A 250 -3.93 -7.35 -18.31
CA PRO A 250 -3.68 -6.48 -17.17
C PRO A 250 -4.15 -5.04 -17.40
N ILE A 251 -4.63 -4.36 -16.34
CA ILE A 251 -4.90 -2.92 -16.35
C ILE A 251 -3.71 -2.24 -15.66
N LEU A 252 -3.09 -1.27 -16.35
CA LEU A 252 -1.93 -0.53 -15.91
C LEU A 252 -2.30 0.95 -15.74
N VAL A 253 -2.17 1.48 -14.53
CA VAL A 253 -2.48 2.88 -14.23
C VAL A 253 -1.33 3.53 -13.46
N ALA A 254 -1.11 4.82 -13.68
CA ALA A 254 -0.09 5.61 -13.01
C ALA A 254 -0.70 6.94 -12.51
N ALA A 255 -0.24 7.44 -11.37
CA ALA A 255 -0.64 8.73 -10.85
C ALA A 255 0.52 9.47 -10.22
N TRP A 256 0.58 10.79 -10.44
CA TRP A 256 1.44 11.70 -9.70
C TRP A 256 0.62 12.43 -8.65
N THR A 257 0.96 12.22 -7.37
CA THR A 257 0.25 12.85 -6.25
C THR A 257 1.19 13.37 -5.19
N SER A 258 0.71 14.37 -4.42
CA SER A 258 1.24 14.63 -3.09
C SER A 258 0.86 13.48 -2.16
N CYS A 259 1.81 13.01 -1.37
CA CYS A 259 1.65 11.97 -0.37
C CYS A 259 1.93 12.55 1.02
N PHE A 260 1.16 12.11 2.02
CA PHE A 260 1.22 12.68 3.37
C PHE A 260 1.40 11.58 4.41
N ARG A 261 2.46 11.69 5.24
CA ARG A 261 2.76 10.72 6.31
C ARG A 261 3.17 11.44 7.58
N SER A 262 2.60 11.05 8.71
CA SER A 262 2.98 11.65 10.01
C SER A 262 4.33 11.13 10.52
N GLU A 263 4.87 10.06 9.92
CA GLU A 263 6.18 9.49 10.26
C GLU A 263 6.32 9.18 11.77
N ALA A 264 5.25 8.70 12.39
CA ALA A 264 5.17 8.50 13.85
C ALA A 264 6.26 7.53 14.38
N GLY A 265 6.65 6.53 13.57
CA GLY A 265 7.68 5.55 13.92
C GLY A 265 9.12 5.97 13.61
N ALA A 266 9.35 7.16 13.04
CA ALA A 266 10.65 7.58 12.50
C ALA A 266 11.35 8.68 13.34
N ALA A 267 11.08 8.75 14.63
CA ALA A 267 11.73 9.72 15.52
C ALA A 267 13.26 9.56 15.49
N GLY A 268 13.97 10.67 15.22
CA GLY A 268 15.44 10.71 15.19
C GLY A 268 16.12 10.16 13.92
N LYS A 269 15.37 9.58 12.96
CA LYS A 269 15.93 9.10 11.70
C LYS A 269 15.86 10.18 10.62
N ASP A 270 16.93 10.32 9.81
CA ASP A 270 17.03 11.22 8.66
C ASP A 270 16.47 12.63 8.96
N THR A 271 16.94 13.24 10.05
CA THR A 271 16.43 14.53 10.57
C THR A 271 16.84 15.74 9.77
N ARG A 272 17.86 15.62 8.90
CA ARG A 272 18.34 16.69 8.02
C ARG A 272 17.97 16.42 6.57
N GLY A 273 17.77 17.50 5.80
CA GLY A 273 17.43 17.43 4.39
C GLY A 273 15.99 16.98 4.15
N ILE A 274 15.76 16.37 2.98
CA ILE A 274 14.43 16.04 2.47
C ILE A 274 14.21 14.53 2.22
N LEU A 275 15.07 13.67 2.79
CA LEU A 275 14.95 12.22 2.60
C LEU A 275 13.66 11.67 3.24
N ARG A 276 13.21 12.29 4.33
CA ARG A 276 12.01 11.90 5.08
C ARG A 276 11.16 13.14 5.40
N GLN A 277 9.99 13.20 4.76
CA GLN A 277 9.11 14.37 4.80
C GLN A 277 7.67 13.97 5.18
N HIS A 278 6.93 14.91 5.83
CA HIS A 278 5.49 14.76 6.06
C HIS A 278 4.67 14.91 4.79
N GLN A 279 5.16 15.67 3.82
CA GLN A 279 4.57 15.86 2.49
C GLN A 279 5.65 15.69 1.42
N PHE A 280 5.42 14.83 0.45
CA PHE A 280 6.34 14.59 -0.67
C PHE A 280 5.55 14.22 -1.93
N GLN A 281 6.21 14.30 -3.09
CA GLN A 281 5.63 13.94 -4.39
C GLN A 281 6.08 12.53 -4.80
N LYS A 282 5.15 11.78 -5.37
CA LYS A 282 5.45 10.42 -5.88
C LYS A 282 4.65 10.15 -7.14
N VAL A 283 5.29 9.54 -8.13
CA VAL A 283 4.61 8.85 -9.22
C VAL A 283 4.43 7.40 -8.78
N GLU A 284 3.20 6.94 -8.72
CA GLU A 284 2.85 5.56 -8.37
C GLU A 284 2.43 4.80 -9.61
N LEU A 285 2.88 3.56 -9.72
CA LEU A 285 2.46 2.57 -10.70
C LEU A 285 1.59 1.54 -10.03
N PHE A 286 0.46 1.22 -10.64
CA PHE A 286 -0.44 0.21 -10.11
C PHE A 286 -0.92 -0.71 -11.24
N LYS A 287 -1.01 -2.03 -10.94
CA LYS A 287 -1.51 -3.01 -11.90
C LYS A 287 -2.58 -3.89 -11.28
N PHE A 288 -3.63 -4.16 -12.05
CA PHE A 288 -4.58 -5.24 -11.80
C PHE A 288 -4.28 -6.35 -12.79
N THR A 289 -3.96 -7.55 -12.29
CA THR A 289 -3.45 -8.61 -13.16
C THR A 289 -4.20 -9.93 -12.96
N HIS A 290 -4.12 -10.78 -13.97
CA HIS A 290 -4.52 -12.17 -13.83
C HIS A 290 -3.59 -12.88 -12.84
N PRO A 291 -4.08 -13.69 -11.87
CA PRO A 291 -3.27 -14.35 -10.86
C PRO A 291 -2.06 -15.13 -11.43
N GLN A 292 -2.27 -15.85 -12.52
CA GLN A 292 -1.22 -16.69 -13.14
C GLN A 292 -0.09 -15.88 -13.79
N LYS A 293 -0.30 -14.56 -14.06
CA LYS A 293 0.70 -13.68 -14.69
C LYS A 293 1.28 -12.66 -13.73
N SER A 294 0.82 -12.62 -12.48
CA SER A 294 1.15 -11.53 -11.57
C SER A 294 2.64 -11.43 -11.23
N TYR A 295 3.39 -12.51 -11.25
CA TYR A 295 4.83 -12.47 -10.99
C TYR A 295 5.63 -12.01 -12.20
N ASP A 296 5.21 -12.34 -13.44
CA ASP A 296 5.80 -11.77 -14.65
C ASP A 296 5.52 -10.26 -14.74
N GLU A 297 4.31 -9.86 -14.38
CA GLU A 297 3.92 -8.45 -14.30
C GLU A 297 4.66 -7.70 -13.17
N HIS A 298 5.01 -8.38 -12.09
CA HIS A 298 5.85 -7.83 -11.02
C HIS A 298 7.26 -7.54 -11.50
N GLU A 299 7.90 -8.50 -12.17
CA GLU A 299 9.21 -8.29 -12.78
C GLU A 299 9.18 -7.16 -13.83
N ALA A 300 8.10 -7.04 -14.61
CA ALA A 300 7.92 -5.95 -15.56
C ALA A 300 7.77 -4.59 -14.86
N LEU A 301 7.02 -4.52 -13.75
CA LEU A 301 6.85 -3.31 -12.94
C LEU A 301 8.18 -2.84 -12.35
N VAL A 302 9.00 -3.76 -11.83
CA VAL A 302 10.35 -3.45 -11.32
C VAL A 302 11.21 -2.87 -12.45
N ARG A 303 11.22 -3.50 -13.64
CA ARG A 303 11.97 -2.97 -14.80
C ARG A 303 11.49 -1.59 -15.24
N ASN A 304 10.20 -1.29 -15.14
CA ASN A 304 9.68 0.04 -15.44
C ASN A 304 10.28 1.11 -14.50
N ALA A 305 10.36 0.82 -13.19
CA ALA A 305 11.01 1.73 -12.24
C ALA A 305 12.52 1.83 -12.46
N GLU A 306 13.22 0.71 -12.72
CA GLU A 306 14.65 0.67 -13.07
C GLU A 306 14.97 1.53 -14.30
N THR A 307 14.09 1.52 -15.32
CA THR A 307 14.25 2.31 -16.56
C THR A 307 14.39 3.80 -16.29
N ILE A 308 13.66 4.33 -15.31
CA ILE A 308 13.78 5.75 -14.93
C ILE A 308 15.18 6.05 -14.40
N LEU A 309 15.71 5.22 -13.50
CA LEU A 309 17.06 5.40 -12.93
C LEU A 309 18.14 5.27 -14.00
N GLN A 310 17.99 4.31 -14.93
CA GLN A 310 18.91 4.12 -16.04
C GLN A 310 18.92 5.32 -17.00
N LYS A 311 17.75 5.83 -17.38
CA LYS A 311 17.64 7.03 -18.21
C LYS A 311 18.23 8.27 -17.56
N LEU A 312 18.14 8.36 -16.21
CA LEU A 312 18.77 9.43 -15.44
C LEU A 312 20.27 9.21 -15.22
N GLY A 313 20.86 8.08 -15.60
CA GLY A 313 22.27 7.76 -15.38
C GLY A 313 22.65 7.56 -13.93
N LEU A 314 21.71 7.22 -13.06
CA LEU A 314 21.92 7.06 -11.62
C LEU A 314 22.34 5.62 -11.28
N HIS A 315 23.40 5.48 -10.49
CA HIS A 315 23.84 4.19 -9.96
C HIS A 315 22.86 3.68 -8.92
N TYR A 316 22.38 2.45 -9.08
CA TYR A 316 21.40 1.83 -8.16
C TYR A 316 21.63 0.33 -8.01
N ARG A 317 21.04 -0.24 -6.98
CA ARG A 317 20.86 -1.68 -6.81
C ARG A 317 19.39 -2.02 -6.58
N THR A 318 19.01 -3.24 -6.93
CA THR A 318 17.69 -3.83 -6.65
C THR A 318 17.85 -4.92 -5.61
N VAL A 319 17.10 -4.85 -4.53
CA VAL A 319 17.14 -5.82 -3.43
C VAL A 319 15.78 -6.52 -3.31
N LEU A 320 15.80 -7.83 -3.11
CA LEU A 320 14.64 -8.62 -2.73
C LEU A 320 14.52 -8.57 -1.21
N LEU A 321 13.40 -8.04 -0.72
CA LEU A 321 13.16 -7.96 0.72
C LEU A 321 12.95 -9.33 1.34
N CYS A 322 13.50 -9.53 2.53
CA CYS A 322 13.23 -10.71 3.35
C CYS A 322 11.84 -10.62 4.01
N SER A 323 11.36 -11.72 4.54
CA SER A 323 10.00 -11.82 5.09
C SER A 323 9.72 -10.88 6.28
N GLY A 324 10.75 -10.50 7.05
CA GLY A 324 10.63 -9.58 8.19
C GLY A 324 10.61 -8.10 7.79
N ASP A 325 11.11 -7.76 6.60
CA ASP A 325 11.21 -6.37 6.12
C ASP A 325 10.09 -5.98 5.12
N MET A 326 9.34 -6.94 4.61
CA MET A 326 8.25 -6.69 3.65
C MET A 326 7.09 -5.91 4.26
N GLY A 327 6.48 -5.04 3.44
CA GLY A 327 5.25 -4.33 3.75
C GLY A 327 4.07 -5.26 4.11
N PHE A 328 3.10 -4.73 4.86
CA PHE A 328 1.96 -5.48 5.41
C PHE A 328 1.13 -6.23 4.35
N ALA A 329 0.86 -5.59 3.21
CA ALA A 329 0.00 -6.15 2.16
C ALA A 329 0.75 -7.04 1.16
N SER A 330 2.09 -6.98 1.11
CA SER A 330 2.87 -7.63 0.07
C SER A 330 3.16 -9.11 0.35
N ALA A 331 3.12 -9.92 -0.72
CA ALA A 331 3.60 -11.29 -0.74
C ALA A 331 5.06 -11.37 -1.22
N LYS A 332 5.50 -10.42 -2.05
CA LYS A 332 6.89 -10.28 -2.51
C LYS A 332 7.17 -8.82 -2.85
N THR A 333 8.33 -8.32 -2.44
CA THR A 333 8.72 -6.92 -2.67
C THR A 333 10.18 -6.86 -3.15
N TYR A 334 10.41 -6.02 -4.16
CA TYR A 334 11.72 -5.53 -4.53
C TYR A 334 11.82 -4.05 -4.20
N ASP A 335 12.92 -3.65 -3.55
CA ASP A 335 13.26 -2.24 -3.39
C ASP A 335 14.39 -1.86 -4.36
N LEU A 336 14.27 -0.69 -4.96
CA LEU A 336 15.34 -0.05 -5.69
C LEU A 336 16.00 0.95 -4.75
N GLU A 337 17.31 0.87 -4.65
CA GLU A 337 18.11 1.75 -3.81
C GLU A 337 19.12 2.50 -4.68
N VAL A 338 19.07 3.83 -4.64
CA VAL A 338 19.96 4.72 -5.39
C VAL A 338 21.19 5.09 -4.55
N TRP A 339 22.34 5.21 -5.20
CA TRP A 339 23.57 5.63 -4.57
C TRP A 339 23.55 7.13 -4.23
N LEU A 340 23.89 7.47 -2.99
CA LEU A 340 24.09 8.84 -2.54
C LEU A 340 25.56 9.07 -2.16
N PRO A 341 26.31 9.88 -2.94
CA PRO A 341 27.74 10.03 -2.75
C PRO A 341 28.13 10.74 -1.46
N SER A 342 27.28 11.62 -0.92
CA SER A 342 27.58 12.35 0.30
C SER A 342 27.67 11.48 1.55
N SER A 343 26.84 10.43 1.61
CA SER A 343 26.81 9.44 2.71
C SER A 343 27.55 8.15 2.37
N ASN A 344 27.93 7.95 1.10
CA ASN A 344 28.54 6.72 0.59
C ASN A 344 27.66 5.49 0.86
N GLU A 345 26.34 5.63 0.61
CA GLU A 345 25.33 4.61 0.90
C GLU A 345 24.29 4.51 -0.21
N PHE A 346 23.67 3.35 -0.32
CA PHE A 346 22.43 3.18 -1.08
C PHE A 346 21.23 3.59 -0.23
N ARG A 347 20.28 4.30 -0.83
CA ARG A 347 19.01 4.70 -0.19
C ARG A 347 17.82 4.31 -1.05
N GLU A 348 16.81 3.75 -0.42
CA GLU A 348 15.55 3.35 -1.07
C GLU A 348 14.92 4.53 -1.82
N ILE A 349 14.58 4.29 -3.09
CA ILE A 349 13.93 5.28 -3.97
C ILE A 349 12.61 4.76 -4.56
N SER A 350 12.44 3.45 -4.59
CA SER A 350 11.21 2.77 -5.03
C SER A 350 11.05 1.46 -4.29
N SER A 351 9.80 1.10 -3.99
CA SER A 351 9.42 -0.22 -3.47
C SER A 351 8.33 -0.78 -4.38
N CYS A 352 8.56 -1.96 -4.93
CA CYS A 352 7.70 -2.62 -5.91
C CYS A 352 7.16 -3.94 -5.35
N SER A 353 5.85 -4.01 -5.11
CA SER A 353 5.20 -5.12 -4.41
C SER A 353 4.19 -5.87 -5.27
N ASN A 354 4.17 -7.19 -5.15
CA ASN A 354 3.05 -8.03 -5.54
C ASN A 354 2.25 -8.37 -4.27
N CYS A 355 1.00 -7.92 -4.22
CA CYS A 355 0.09 -8.14 -3.10
C CYS A 355 -0.81 -9.38 -3.31
N GLU A 356 -0.66 -10.07 -4.43
CA GLU A 356 -1.56 -11.15 -4.83
C GLU A 356 -3.04 -10.74 -4.67
N ALA A 357 -3.90 -11.62 -4.19
CA ALA A 357 -5.33 -11.33 -3.98
C ALA A 357 -5.63 -10.58 -2.67
N PHE A 358 -4.61 -10.21 -1.88
CA PHE A 358 -4.79 -9.67 -0.53
C PHE A 358 -5.59 -8.36 -0.51
N GLN A 359 -5.20 -7.40 -1.34
CA GLN A 359 -5.90 -6.12 -1.46
C GLN A 359 -7.20 -6.28 -2.25
N ALA A 360 -7.18 -7.03 -3.36
CA ALA A 360 -8.37 -7.29 -4.16
C ALA A 360 -9.50 -7.92 -3.34
N ARG A 361 -9.17 -8.80 -2.39
CA ARG A 361 -10.16 -9.39 -1.47
C ARG A 361 -10.74 -8.37 -0.49
N ARG A 362 -9.95 -7.37 -0.05
CA ARG A 362 -10.43 -6.26 0.80
C ARG A 362 -11.39 -5.35 0.04
N ALA A 363 -11.11 -5.09 -1.21
CA ALA A 363 -11.85 -4.17 -2.08
C ALA A 363 -12.94 -4.84 -2.92
N GLY A 364 -13.12 -6.16 -2.85
CA GLY A 364 -14.12 -6.86 -3.64
C GLY A 364 -13.83 -6.88 -5.16
N ILE A 365 -12.56 -6.70 -5.59
CA ILE A 365 -12.19 -6.61 -7.00
C ILE A 365 -11.99 -8.00 -7.59
N ARG A 366 -12.83 -8.37 -8.53
CA ARG A 366 -12.85 -9.69 -9.15
C ARG A 366 -12.74 -9.58 -10.67
N PHE A 367 -12.48 -10.71 -11.31
CA PHE A 367 -12.67 -10.85 -12.75
C PHE A 367 -13.50 -12.10 -13.05
N LYS A 368 -14.17 -12.07 -14.20
CA LYS A 368 -14.91 -13.20 -14.73
C LYS A 368 -14.07 -13.87 -15.81
N PRO A 369 -13.71 -15.17 -15.67
CA PRO A 369 -13.00 -15.91 -16.69
C PRO A 369 -13.78 -15.94 -18.03
N LYS A 370 -13.06 -15.88 -19.14
CA LYS A 370 -13.62 -15.88 -20.50
C LYS A 370 -14.33 -17.22 -20.80
N VAL A 371 -13.75 -18.31 -20.35
CA VAL A 371 -14.27 -19.67 -20.59
C VAL A 371 -14.77 -20.25 -19.29
N GLY A 372 -16.06 -20.04 -19.00
CA GLY A 372 -16.76 -20.68 -17.87
C GLY A 372 -16.03 -20.54 -16.52
N GLY A 373 -16.75 -20.63 -15.44
CA GLY A 373 -16.13 -20.60 -14.10
C GLY A 373 -16.76 -19.56 -13.17
N LYS A 374 -16.35 -19.63 -11.91
CA LYS A 374 -16.72 -18.64 -10.88
C LYS A 374 -15.80 -17.43 -11.02
N SER A 375 -16.30 -16.24 -10.64
CA SER A 375 -15.45 -15.06 -10.57
C SER A 375 -14.32 -15.23 -9.54
N GLU A 376 -13.11 -14.84 -9.91
CA GLU A 376 -11.90 -14.90 -9.10
C GLU A 376 -11.44 -13.51 -8.69
N PHE A 377 -10.64 -13.41 -7.64
CA PHE A 377 -9.98 -12.14 -7.28
C PHE A 377 -8.83 -11.87 -8.24
N VAL A 378 -8.69 -10.62 -8.69
CA VAL A 378 -7.48 -10.19 -9.38
C VAL A 378 -6.29 -10.19 -8.41
N HIS A 379 -5.07 -10.21 -8.94
CA HIS A 379 -3.88 -9.82 -8.18
C HIS A 379 -3.59 -8.33 -8.38
N THR A 380 -3.10 -7.67 -7.34
CA THR A 380 -2.72 -6.25 -7.39
C THR A 380 -1.23 -6.09 -7.17
N LEU A 381 -0.64 -5.18 -7.94
CA LEU A 381 0.76 -4.83 -7.84
C LEU A 381 0.87 -3.31 -7.75
N ASN A 382 1.79 -2.85 -6.92
CA ASN A 382 2.10 -1.43 -6.78
C ASN A 382 3.61 -1.19 -6.80
N GLY A 383 4.02 0.01 -7.16
CA GLY A 383 5.41 0.40 -7.09
C GLY A 383 5.61 1.89 -7.37
N SER A 384 6.60 2.49 -6.73
CA SER A 384 6.94 3.86 -7.03
C SER A 384 7.67 3.95 -8.37
N GLY A 385 7.18 4.81 -9.21
CA GLY A 385 7.78 5.02 -10.53
C GLY A 385 8.27 6.46 -10.83
N LEU A 386 8.93 7.22 -9.92
CA LEU A 386 9.57 6.99 -8.61
C LEU A 386 9.07 7.98 -7.54
N ALA A 387 9.73 7.97 -6.35
CA ALA A 387 9.64 9.04 -5.37
C ALA A 387 10.38 10.29 -5.90
N VAL A 388 9.64 11.37 -6.21
CA VAL A 388 10.19 12.55 -6.90
C VAL A 388 11.26 13.24 -6.05
N GLY A 389 10.96 13.51 -4.77
CA GLY A 389 11.90 14.18 -3.86
C GLY A 389 13.19 13.37 -3.62
N ARG A 390 13.11 12.03 -3.50
CA ARG A 390 14.32 11.20 -3.39
C ARG A 390 15.12 11.16 -4.68
N THR A 391 14.47 11.23 -5.85
CA THR A 391 15.16 11.36 -7.12
C THR A 391 15.79 12.75 -7.27
N TRP A 392 15.12 13.79 -6.78
CA TRP A 392 15.70 15.14 -6.69
C TRP A 392 17.02 15.13 -5.87
N ILE A 393 17.02 14.47 -4.69
CA ILE A 393 18.24 14.24 -3.90
C ILE A 393 19.32 13.58 -4.75
N ALA A 394 18.97 12.45 -5.37
CA ALA A 394 19.93 11.67 -6.14
C ALA A 394 20.53 12.47 -7.31
N VAL A 395 19.72 13.26 -8.03
CA VAL A 395 20.22 14.14 -9.12
C VAL A 395 21.13 15.22 -8.55
N VAL A 396 20.72 15.92 -7.51
CA VAL A 396 21.52 17.00 -6.90
C VAL A 396 22.86 16.47 -6.41
N GLU A 397 22.89 15.34 -5.73
CA GLU A 397 24.12 14.78 -5.16
C GLU A 397 25.03 14.12 -6.20
N ASN A 398 24.49 13.38 -7.18
CA ASN A 398 25.30 12.68 -8.18
C ASN A 398 25.81 13.60 -9.28
N TYR A 399 25.16 14.74 -9.52
CA TYR A 399 25.49 15.66 -10.61
C TYR A 399 26.08 16.99 -10.15
N GLN A 400 26.38 17.14 -8.84
CA GLN A 400 27.05 18.31 -8.28
C GLN A 400 28.47 18.50 -8.85
N GLN A 401 28.91 19.73 -8.96
CA GLN A 401 30.24 20.09 -9.44
C GLN A 401 31.04 20.79 -8.33
N ALA A 402 32.36 20.83 -8.50
CA ALA A 402 33.28 21.49 -7.54
C ALA A 402 32.95 22.97 -7.30
N ASP A 403 32.44 23.67 -8.32
CA ASP A 403 32.02 25.08 -8.24
C ASP A 403 30.67 25.27 -7.51
N GLY A 404 29.96 24.17 -7.19
CA GLY A 404 28.66 24.19 -6.55
C GLY A 404 27.48 24.24 -7.52
N SER A 405 27.70 24.19 -8.83
CA SER A 405 26.67 24.04 -9.84
C SER A 405 26.21 22.59 -9.94
N ILE A 406 25.07 22.34 -10.60
CA ILE A 406 24.52 21.00 -10.78
C ILE A 406 24.27 20.78 -12.27
N VAL A 407 24.91 19.78 -12.86
CA VAL A 407 24.67 19.40 -14.26
C VAL A 407 23.31 18.71 -14.34
N ILE A 408 22.51 19.02 -15.34
CA ILE A 408 21.20 18.40 -15.56
C ILE A 408 21.37 17.16 -16.44
N PRO A 409 20.88 15.97 -15.99
CA PRO A 409 20.82 14.79 -16.82
C PRO A 409 20.20 15.11 -18.20
N GLU A 410 20.78 14.56 -19.25
CA GLU A 410 20.38 14.90 -20.62
C GLU A 410 18.88 14.75 -20.87
N VAL A 411 18.28 13.67 -20.37
CA VAL A 411 16.84 13.38 -20.49
C VAL A 411 15.93 14.41 -19.81
N LEU A 412 16.44 15.17 -18.85
CA LEU A 412 15.69 16.23 -18.15
C LEU A 412 15.85 17.61 -18.80
N ARG A 413 16.83 17.82 -19.69
CA ARG A 413 17.08 19.13 -20.30
C ARG A 413 15.88 19.71 -21.06
N PRO A 414 15.07 18.91 -21.78
CA PRO A 414 13.85 19.42 -22.43
C PRO A 414 12.83 19.98 -21.42
N TYR A 415 12.73 19.40 -20.23
CA TYR A 415 11.84 19.85 -19.15
C TYR A 415 12.40 21.04 -18.37
N MET A 416 13.71 21.07 -18.19
CA MET A 416 14.42 22.12 -17.46
C MET A 416 14.66 23.36 -18.32
N GLY A 417 14.95 23.20 -19.62
CA GLY A 417 15.33 24.28 -20.52
C GLY A 417 16.75 24.82 -20.30
N VAL A 418 17.54 24.14 -19.49
CA VAL A 418 18.95 24.45 -19.19
C VAL A 418 19.75 23.16 -19.04
N GLU A 419 21.06 23.24 -19.29
CA GLU A 419 21.98 22.10 -19.08
C GLU A 419 22.57 22.05 -17.68
N ARG A 420 22.48 23.16 -16.94
CA ARG A 420 23.11 23.30 -15.61
C ARG A 420 22.31 24.28 -14.75
N ILE A 421 22.15 23.94 -13.48
CA ILE A 421 21.74 24.89 -12.45
C ILE A 421 23.02 25.61 -11.99
N PRO A 422 23.08 26.95 -12.02
CA PRO A 422 24.27 27.66 -11.61
C PRO A 422 24.56 27.51 -10.11
N ALA A 423 25.80 27.65 -9.71
CA ALA A 423 26.15 27.85 -8.31
C ALA A 423 25.43 29.09 -7.78
N GLY A 424 25.02 29.07 -6.54
CA GLY A 424 24.54 30.27 -5.85
C GLY A 424 25.66 31.27 -5.65
N GLU A 425 25.31 32.54 -5.58
CA GLU A 425 26.23 33.65 -5.25
C GLU A 425 26.74 33.52 -3.82
#